data_4ee92caad32d5c92953657b2e14ba455
#
_entry.id   4ee92caad32d5c92953657b2e14ba455
#
_cell.length_a   1.000
_cell.length_b   1.000
_cell.length_c   1.000
_cell.angle_alpha   90.00
_cell.angle_beta   90.00
_cell.angle_gamma   90.00
#
_symmetry.space_group_name_H-M   'P 1'
#
loop_
_entity.id
_entity.type
_entity.pdbx_description
1 polymer ?
#
loop_
_entity_poly.entity_id
_entity_poly.type
_entity_poly.pdbx_seq_one_letter_code
_entity_poly.pdbx_strand_id
1 'polypeptide(L)'
;MKNSNFFVVFIGSICFTFSANTLAQNTTAVFSPKRGVVCDKYICADKKGVSKTLTNQYLGAKKAKQAFSQGDFDKSAFTFSNGVFCDTTTKLCHVNKFFENGHRSRVDKKMTDKIFKNR
;
A
#
# COMPACT_ATOMS: atom_id res chain seq x y z
N MET A 1 2.76 42.90 -53.11
CA MET A 1 2.82 42.62 -52.68
C MET A 1 2.70 41.83 -51.92
N LYS A 2 2.61 41.61 -51.70
CA LYS A 2 2.62 40.99 -51.00
C LYS A 2 2.52 40.32 -50.23
N ASN A 3 2.50 39.99 -49.89
CA ASN A 3 2.48 39.36 -49.18
C ASN A 3 2.37 38.70 -48.34
N SER A 4 2.26 38.37 -48.02
CA SER A 4 2.23 37.79 -47.21
C SER A 4 2.13 37.14 -46.47
N ASN A 5 2.12 36.91 -46.26
CA ASN A 5 2.10 36.30 -45.51
C ASN A 5 2.03 35.60 -44.68
N PHE A 6 1.90 35.30 -44.47
CA PHE A 6 1.87 34.66 -43.71
C PHE A 6 1.84 34.02 -42.88
N PHE A 7 1.76 33.59 -42.51
CA PHE A 7 1.79 32.93 -41.72
C PHE A 7 1.62 32.32 -40.82
N VAL A 8 1.55 31.90 -40.35
CA VAL A 8 1.47 31.36 -39.55
C VAL A 8 1.40 30.70 -38.77
N VAL A 9 1.39 30.32 -38.37
CA VAL A 9 1.40 29.65 -37.65
C VAL A 9 1.23 29.09 -36.82
N PHE A 10 1.10 28.63 -36.53
CA PHE A 10 0.99 27.98 -35.74
C PHE A 10 1.02 27.42 -34.91
N ILE A 11 1.00 27.00 -34.45
CA ILE A 11 1.11 26.44 -33.77
C ILE A 11 0.94 25.87 -32.94
N GLY A 12 0.91 25.48 -32.59
CA GLY A 12 0.88 24.92 -31.74
C GLY A 12 0.62 24.29 -31.03
N SER A 13 0.47 23.91 -30.64
CA SER A 13 0.24 23.34 -29.90
C SER A 13 0.35 22.62 -29.19
N ILE A 14 0.54 22.25 -28.78
CA ILE A 14 0.79 21.50 -28.18
C ILE A 14 0.39 21.06 -27.15
N CYS A 15 0.26 20.65 -26.75
CA CYS A 15 -0.10 20.18 -25.82
C CYS A 15 0.05 19.40 -25.02
N PHE A 16 0.24 19.03 -24.82
CA PHE A 16 0.47 18.24 -24.05
C PHE A 16 0.20 17.81 -23.02
N THR A 17 0.08 17.41 -22.63
CA THR A 17 -0.15 16.91 -21.82
C THR A 17 -0.06 16.29 -21.01
N PHE A 18 0.04 15.96 -20.66
CA PHE A 18 0.22 15.24 -19.85
C PHE A 18 0.06 14.74 -18.91
N SER A 19 -0.03 14.35 -18.44
CA SER A 19 -0.09 13.80 -17.69
C SER A 19 -0.01 13.43 -16.73
N ALA A 20 0.09 13.27 -16.21
CA ALA A 20 0.33 12.87 -15.34
C ALA A 20 0.02 12.32 -14.44
N ASN A 21 -0.04 12.13 -14.19
CA ASN A 21 -0.25 11.58 -13.40
C ASN A 21 -0.11 10.96 -12.54
N THR A 22 0.03 10.72 -12.18
CA THR A 22 0.18 10.07 -11.62
C THR A 22 0.32 9.70 -10.64
N LEU A 23 0.43 9.65 -10.33
CA LEU A 23 0.73 9.28 -9.53
C LEU A 23 0.72 9.10 -8.40
N ALA A 24 0.93 9.08 -8.15
CA ALA A 24 1.21 9.25 -6.84
C ALA A 24 0.44 8.64 -5.80
N GLN A 25 -0.47 8.23 -5.89
CA GLN A 25 -1.22 7.65 -4.92
C GLN A 25 -0.62 6.51 -4.25
N ASN A 26 0.54 6.25 -4.48
CA ASN A 26 1.19 5.09 -3.90
C ASN A 26 1.45 5.19 -2.44
N THR A 27 1.14 6.30 -1.80
CA THR A 27 1.34 6.43 -0.37
C THR A 27 0.54 5.41 0.43
N THR A 28 -0.55 4.88 -0.15
CA THR A 28 -1.34 3.87 0.54
C THR A 28 -1.20 2.50 -0.08
N ALA A 29 -0.28 2.34 -1.01
CA ALA A 29 -0.14 1.08 -1.72
C ALA A 29 0.28 -0.04 -0.80
N VAL A 30 -0.34 -1.18 -1.00
CA VAL A 30 0.00 -2.42 -0.30
C VAL A 30 0.38 -3.42 -1.39
N PHE A 31 1.46 -4.14 -1.18
CA PHE A 31 1.96 -5.06 -2.21
C PHE A 31 2.43 -6.36 -1.58
N SER A 32 2.54 -7.38 -2.40
CA SER A 32 3.00 -8.69 -1.95
C SER A 32 4.30 -9.03 -2.68
N PRO A 33 5.45 -8.88 -2.03
CA PRO A 33 6.72 -9.18 -2.67
C PRO A 33 6.97 -10.68 -2.82
N LYS A 34 6.23 -11.47 -2.05
CA LYS A 34 6.37 -12.92 -2.07
C LYS A 34 5.04 -13.50 -1.59
N ARG A 35 4.75 -14.72 -2.04
CA ARG A 35 3.54 -15.40 -1.60
C ARG A 35 3.51 -15.45 -0.07
N GLY A 36 2.39 -15.06 0.52
CA GLY A 36 2.20 -15.08 1.96
C GLY A 36 2.75 -13.88 2.70
N VAL A 37 3.43 -12.98 2.01
CA VAL A 37 3.98 -11.77 2.61
C VAL A 37 3.28 -10.57 2.00
N VAL A 38 2.84 -9.66 2.85
CA VAL A 38 2.22 -8.41 2.39
C VAL A 38 2.91 -7.26 3.10
N CYS A 39 3.25 -6.25 2.34
CA CYS A 39 3.95 -5.06 2.85
C CYS A 39 3.20 -3.81 2.47
N ASP A 40 3.30 -2.80 3.32
CA ASP A 40 3.01 -1.43 2.90
C ASP A 40 4.33 -0.67 2.94
N LYS A 41 4.30 0.65 3.02
CA LYS A 41 5.55 1.38 3.02
C LYS A 41 6.24 1.41 4.38
N TYR A 42 5.62 0.84 5.41
CA TYR A 42 6.17 0.88 6.76
C TYR A 42 6.54 -0.49 7.29
N ILE A 43 5.75 -1.51 7.01
CA ILE A 43 5.90 -2.84 7.60
C ILE A 43 5.65 -3.93 6.58
N CYS A 44 6.19 -5.10 6.87
CA CYS A 44 5.82 -6.34 6.20
C CYS A 44 5.28 -7.32 7.23
N ALA A 45 4.31 -8.12 6.81
CA ALA A 45 3.66 -9.09 7.69
C ALA A 45 3.38 -10.37 6.93
N ASP A 46 3.26 -11.45 7.67
CA ASP A 46 2.81 -12.74 7.14
C ASP A 46 1.78 -13.33 8.11
N LYS A 47 1.50 -14.61 7.98
CA LYS A 47 0.49 -15.25 8.82
C LYS A 47 0.85 -15.27 10.31
N LYS A 48 2.09 -14.96 10.64
CA LYS A 48 2.53 -14.86 12.03
C LYS A 48 2.46 -13.44 12.56
N GLY A 49 2.15 -12.47 11.72
CA GLY A 49 2.04 -11.07 12.11
C GLY A 49 3.11 -10.21 11.50
N VAL A 50 3.28 -9.02 12.05
CA VAL A 50 4.28 -8.07 11.59
C VAL A 50 5.67 -8.66 11.88
N SER A 51 6.55 -8.62 10.89
CA SER A 51 7.86 -9.25 10.98
C SER A 51 8.96 -8.24 10.75
N LYS A 52 9.84 -8.12 11.72
CA LYS A 52 11.02 -7.27 11.58
C LYS A 52 11.94 -7.80 10.48
N THR A 53 12.12 -9.12 10.43
CA THR A 53 12.96 -9.75 9.43
C THR A 53 12.44 -9.48 8.02
N LEU A 54 11.14 -9.66 7.79
CA LEU A 54 10.56 -9.41 6.49
C LEU A 54 10.59 -7.93 6.14
N THR A 55 10.33 -7.08 7.13
CA THR A 55 10.41 -5.64 6.90
C THR A 55 11.81 -5.25 6.48
N ASN A 56 12.82 -5.78 7.18
CA ASN A 56 14.20 -5.51 6.82
C ASN A 56 14.52 -6.02 5.42
N GLN A 57 14.05 -7.21 5.10
CA GLN A 57 14.35 -7.85 3.82
C GLN A 57 13.74 -7.09 2.64
N TYR A 58 12.50 -6.65 2.76
CA TYR A 58 11.78 -6.08 1.62
C TYR A 58 11.71 -4.56 1.63
N LEU A 59 11.85 -3.91 2.78
CA LEU A 59 11.80 -2.45 2.85
C LEU A 59 13.12 -1.83 3.27
N GLY A 60 14.07 -2.65 3.71
CA GLY A 60 15.38 -2.18 4.09
C GLY A 60 15.54 -1.92 5.58
N ALA A 61 16.81 -1.89 6.01
CA ALA A 61 17.14 -1.76 7.42
C ALA A 61 16.62 -0.49 8.05
N LYS A 62 16.61 0.61 7.30
CA LYS A 62 16.15 1.88 7.83
C LYS A 62 14.67 1.83 8.17
N LYS A 63 13.86 1.26 7.28
CA LYS A 63 12.42 1.13 7.53
C LYS A 63 12.16 0.19 8.70
N ALA A 64 12.89 -0.92 8.75
CA ALA A 64 12.73 -1.87 9.85
C ALA A 64 13.06 -1.20 11.18
N LYS A 65 14.14 -0.42 11.21
CA LYS A 65 14.53 0.27 12.40
C LYS A 65 13.46 1.26 12.84
N GLN A 66 12.91 2.01 11.89
CA GLN A 66 11.85 2.97 12.18
C GLN A 66 10.62 2.30 12.74
N ALA A 67 10.20 1.20 12.11
CA ALA A 67 8.97 0.53 12.52
C ALA A 67 9.10 -0.11 13.90
N PHE A 68 10.29 -0.57 14.26
CA PHE A 68 10.48 -1.33 15.49
C PHE A 68 11.23 -0.55 16.57
N SER A 69 11.41 0.77 16.39
CA SER A 69 12.16 1.58 17.35
C SER A 69 11.34 2.08 18.53
N GLN A 70 10.04 1.89 18.49
CA GLN A 70 9.18 2.45 19.51
C GLN A 70 8.88 1.48 20.65
N GLY A 71 9.69 0.44 20.77
CA GLY A 71 9.48 -0.56 21.80
C GLY A 71 8.52 -1.63 21.37
N ASP A 72 8.04 -2.40 22.32
CA ASP A 72 7.15 -3.50 21.99
C ASP A 72 5.79 -3.00 21.55
N PHE A 73 5.22 -3.67 20.60
CA PHE A 73 3.85 -3.44 20.18
C PHE A 73 3.26 -4.78 19.74
N ASP A 74 1.95 -4.83 19.63
CA ASP A 74 1.26 -6.05 19.26
C ASP A 74 1.46 -6.33 17.77
N LYS A 75 2.23 -7.36 17.47
CA LYS A 75 2.50 -7.75 16.10
C LYS A 75 1.47 -8.69 15.53
N SER A 76 0.56 -9.18 16.40
CA SER A 76 -0.45 -10.14 15.98
C SER A 76 -1.68 -9.50 15.37
N ALA A 77 -1.90 -8.23 15.63
CA ALA A 77 -3.03 -7.48 15.09
C ALA A 77 -2.47 -6.16 14.54
N PHE A 78 -2.70 -5.90 13.27
CA PHE A 78 -2.01 -4.78 12.62
C PHE A 78 -2.87 -4.20 11.50
N THR A 79 -2.60 -2.94 11.20
CA THR A 79 -3.31 -2.21 10.13
C THR A 79 -2.30 -1.74 9.09
N PHE A 80 -2.54 -2.09 7.85
CA PHE A 80 -1.73 -1.58 6.75
C PHE A 80 -2.12 -0.14 6.43
N SER A 81 -1.24 0.55 5.69
CA SER A 81 -1.47 1.96 5.36
C SER A 81 -2.70 2.19 4.49
N ASN A 82 -3.23 1.15 3.84
CA ASN A 82 -4.47 1.26 3.09
C ASN A 82 -5.71 1.09 3.98
N GLY A 83 -5.53 0.91 5.28
CA GLY A 83 -6.62 0.79 6.23
C GLY A 83 -7.03 -0.63 6.56
N VAL A 84 -6.58 -1.62 5.80
CA VAL A 84 -6.95 -3.01 6.05
C VAL A 84 -6.35 -3.46 7.37
N PHE A 85 -7.17 -4.04 8.22
CA PHE A 85 -6.78 -4.54 9.54
C PHE A 85 -6.75 -6.06 9.50
N CYS A 86 -5.68 -6.66 10.02
CA CYS A 86 -5.52 -8.10 10.07
C CYS A 86 -5.25 -8.57 11.49
N ASP A 87 -5.78 -9.73 11.83
CA ASP A 87 -5.64 -10.30 13.16
C ASP A 87 -5.23 -11.78 13.01
N THR A 88 -4.05 -12.11 13.50
CA THR A 88 -3.53 -13.46 13.37
C THR A 88 -4.27 -14.44 14.26
N THR A 89 -4.91 -13.95 15.31
CA THR A 89 -5.70 -14.82 16.21
C THR A 89 -6.90 -15.40 15.48
N THR A 90 -7.60 -14.59 14.71
CA THR A 90 -8.76 -15.04 13.96
C THR A 90 -8.39 -15.49 12.55
N LYS A 91 -7.18 -15.14 12.09
CA LYS A 91 -6.71 -15.41 10.73
C LYS A 91 -7.60 -14.75 9.69
N LEU A 92 -8.05 -13.55 10.00
CA LEU A 92 -8.90 -12.74 9.12
C LEU A 92 -8.33 -11.34 8.96
N CYS A 93 -8.54 -10.78 7.78
CA CYS A 93 -8.35 -9.37 7.55
C CYS A 93 -9.71 -8.73 7.32
N HIS A 94 -9.83 -7.47 7.71
CA HIS A 94 -11.06 -6.70 7.61
C HIS A 94 -10.78 -5.42 6.84
N VAL A 95 -11.83 -4.85 6.25
CA VAL A 95 -11.66 -3.66 5.43
C VAL A 95 -11.15 -2.46 6.21
N ASN A 96 -11.38 -2.44 7.53
CA ASN A 96 -10.75 -1.46 8.40
C ASN A 96 -10.73 -2.01 9.84
N LYS A 97 -10.13 -1.24 10.74
CA LYS A 97 -9.95 -1.68 12.13
C LYS A 97 -11.10 -1.33 13.05
N PHE A 98 -12.11 -0.67 12.54
CA PHE A 98 -13.19 -0.14 13.38
C PHE A 98 -14.30 -1.15 13.60
N PHE A 99 -15.00 -1.00 14.71
CA PHE A 99 -16.19 -1.79 15.01
C PHE A 99 -17.42 -1.00 14.59
N GLU A 100 -18.45 -1.72 14.16
CA GLU A 100 -19.72 -1.13 13.82
C GLU A 100 -20.79 -1.95 14.54
N ASN A 101 -21.53 -1.31 15.43
CA ASN A 101 -22.59 -1.97 16.17
C ASN A 101 -22.08 -3.20 16.95
N GLY A 102 -20.88 -3.09 17.47
CA GLY A 102 -20.29 -4.17 18.24
C GLY A 102 -19.64 -5.28 17.42
N HIS A 103 -19.64 -5.13 16.11
CA HIS A 103 -19.05 -6.13 15.21
C HIS A 103 -17.85 -5.57 14.49
N ARG A 104 -16.91 -6.43 14.15
CA ARG A 104 -15.79 -6.06 13.29
C ARG A 104 -16.35 -5.65 11.94
N SER A 105 -15.60 -4.78 11.25
CA SER A 105 -15.95 -4.43 9.88
C SER A 105 -15.91 -5.66 8.98
N ARG A 106 -16.40 -5.52 7.78
CA ARG A 106 -16.50 -6.60 6.81
C ARG A 106 -15.15 -7.26 6.57
N VAL A 107 -15.15 -8.57 6.41
CA VAL A 107 -13.92 -9.30 6.08
C VAL A 107 -13.46 -8.90 4.68
N ASP A 108 -12.16 -8.64 4.57
CA ASP A 108 -11.50 -8.44 3.29
C ASP A 108 -10.97 -9.80 2.86
N LYS A 109 -11.74 -10.48 2.03
CA LYS A 109 -11.41 -11.83 1.64
C LYS A 109 -10.10 -11.91 0.85
N LYS A 110 -9.87 -10.96 -0.01
CA LYS A 110 -8.67 -10.95 -0.84
C LYS A 110 -7.42 -10.87 0.01
N MET A 111 -7.41 -9.95 0.97
CA MET A 111 -6.26 -9.79 1.85
C MET A 111 -6.13 -10.99 2.79
N THR A 112 -7.24 -11.49 3.31
CA THR A 112 -7.24 -12.67 4.17
C THR A 112 -6.56 -13.84 3.45
N ASP A 113 -6.93 -14.07 2.20
CA ASP A 113 -6.35 -15.16 1.43
C ASP A 113 -4.87 -14.95 1.16
N LYS A 114 -4.47 -13.71 0.88
CA LYS A 114 -3.06 -13.42 0.62
C LYS A 114 -2.17 -13.74 1.80
N ILE A 115 -2.62 -13.45 2.99
CA ILE A 115 -1.81 -13.62 4.19
C ILE A 115 -2.00 -15.00 4.81
N PHE A 116 -3.22 -15.45 4.95
CA PHE A 116 -3.51 -16.61 5.78
C PHE A 116 -3.77 -17.88 4.99
N LYS A 117 -4.12 -17.80 3.73
CA LYS A 117 -4.46 -18.97 2.95
C LYS A 117 -3.47 -19.33 1.86
N ASN A 118 -2.30 -18.74 1.93
CA ASN A 118 -1.29 -19.10 0.96
C ASN A 118 -0.70 -20.46 1.33
N ARG A 119 -0.14 -21.13 0.37
CA ARG A 119 0.50 -22.40 0.56
C ARG A 119 1.89 -22.44 0.01
#